data_daa05db4585710ebee9f160124582a51
#
_entry.id   daa05db4585710ebee9f160124582a51
#
_cell.length_a   1.000
_cell.length_b   1.000
_cell.length_c   1.000
_cell.angle_alpha   90.00
_cell.angle_beta   90.00
_cell.angle_gamma   90.00
#
_symmetry.space_group_name_H-M   'P 1'
#
loop_
_entity.id
_entity.type
_entity.pdbx_description
1 polymer ?
#
loop_
_entity_poly.entity_id
_entity_poly.type
_entity_poly.pdbx_seq_one_letter_code
_entity_poly.pdbx_strand_id
1 'polypeptide(L)'
;EELVNRQSLAARERIALDAARLDNAGVIEAGVEPDERRNARGDLELRSGTLRNAGSLVASRALEAKASQALDNQGGSLKGATVRVDGGHLDNRGGKLLAEGELRVEASSLDNRQDGLLQSRDRAVVKTRGDLDNRGGQVIGLNDLEVQAAALDNRSAGLLSSKGDMDIEVARLDNSAGGKLVSERRTLLKADRLDNRSGRIVAGQDLDLSSRLIDNRAGDISSTSRVVASAREQLDNRGGKIVGDSGLDITTPRMLNQDKGVLASRDGLRLSATELFNGGGGLLSSQKGIDVSLAGAFDNQAGSLDSRGFLTVKSARLDNQGGTLSSAGALAVTSQGALNNQGGRLASDAGLSLSSASLDNSQAGAISGKGAVEIRTGNLNNSRKASIGSDAGLTLVAARVDNSQAGRIAAKGAIDADLQGLDQHDRGNLVSDTGITLDLNKGSLVNRAQGLIATPGT
;
A
#
# COMPACT_ATOMS: atom_id res chain seq x y z
N GLU A 1 -37.92 32.77 18.20
CA GLU A 1 -39.17 32.19 17.70
C GLU A 1 -38.93 30.74 17.31
N GLU A 2 -39.97 29.88 17.44
CA GLU A 2 -39.92 28.47 17.11
C GLU A 2 -40.92 28.19 15.98
N LEU A 3 -40.51 27.37 15.01
CA LEU A 3 -41.38 26.86 13.95
C LEU A 3 -41.45 25.33 14.08
N VAL A 4 -42.68 24.80 14.18
CA VAL A 4 -42.94 23.37 14.33
C VAL A 4 -43.85 22.93 13.18
N ASN A 5 -43.36 21.97 12.36
CA ASN A 5 -44.16 21.30 11.35
C ASN A 5 -44.39 19.83 11.68
N ARG A 6 -45.65 19.42 11.78
CA ARG A 6 -46.05 18.03 12.05
C ARG A 6 -46.81 17.37 10.89
N GLN A 7 -47.13 18.13 9.85
CA GLN A 7 -47.90 17.67 8.70
C GLN A 7 -47.20 18.05 7.39
N SER A 8 -47.90 18.57 6.42
CA SER A 8 -47.37 18.97 5.13
C SER A 8 -47.37 20.49 4.98
N LEU A 9 -46.23 21.02 4.57
CA LEU A 9 -46.07 22.41 4.10
C LEU A 9 -45.53 22.32 2.68
N ALA A 10 -46.32 22.76 1.71
CA ALA A 10 -45.96 22.68 0.29
C ALA A 10 -46.09 24.03 -0.41
N ALA A 11 -45.21 24.30 -1.39
CA ALA A 11 -45.28 25.47 -2.25
C ALA A 11 -44.84 25.12 -3.67
N ARG A 12 -45.38 25.89 -4.62
CA ARG A 12 -45.10 25.73 -6.04
C ARG A 12 -43.66 26.04 -6.45
N GLU A 13 -43.08 27.10 -5.87
CA GLU A 13 -41.75 27.57 -6.32
C GLU A 13 -40.75 27.69 -5.14
N ARG A 14 -41.09 28.40 -4.09
CA ARG A 14 -40.14 28.67 -3.02
C ARG A 14 -40.78 28.56 -1.65
N ILE A 15 -40.04 27.91 -0.73
CA ILE A 15 -40.26 27.99 0.69
C ILE A 15 -39.01 28.57 1.33
N ALA A 16 -39.17 29.67 2.06
CA ALA A 16 -38.09 30.24 2.85
C ALA A 16 -38.55 30.33 4.31
N LEU A 17 -37.85 29.65 5.22
CA LEU A 17 -38.15 29.62 6.65
C LEU A 17 -36.95 30.15 7.41
N ASP A 18 -37.19 31.09 8.31
CA ASP A 18 -36.21 31.67 9.23
C ASP A 18 -36.76 31.63 10.65
N ALA A 19 -36.11 30.91 11.54
CA ALA A 19 -36.52 30.74 12.91
C ALA A 19 -35.34 30.44 13.82
N ALA A 20 -35.38 30.86 15.10
CA ALA A 20 -34.34 30.46 16.04
C ALA A 20 -34.26 28.92 16.19
N ARG A 21 -35.43 28.27 16.17
CA ARG A 21 -35.56 26.81 16.19
C ARG A 21 -36.57 26.34 15.17
N LEU A 22 -36.20 25.35 14.35
CA LEU A 22 -37.07 24.70 13.41
C LEU A 22 -37.14 23.18 13.72
N ASP A 23 -38.36 22.69 13.96
CA ASP A 23 -38.64 21.27 14.22
C ASP A 23 -39.61 20.72 13.18
N ASN A 24 -39.12 19.81 12.28
CA ASN A 24 -39.91 19.16 11.24
C ASN A 24 -40.03 17.65 11.51
N ALA A 25 -41.25 17.20 11.76
CA ALA A 25 -41.57 15.78 11.81
C ALA A 25 -42.55 15.36 10.68
N GLY A 26 -42.98 16.32 9.86
CA GLY A 26 -43.81 16.10 8.67
C GLY A 26 -43.03 16.24 7.38
N VAL A 27 -43.66 16.80 6.37
CA VAL A 27 -43.06 17.07 5.07
C VAL A 27 -43.02 18.57 4.80
N ILE A 28 -41.87 19.09 4.38
CA ILE A 28 -41.74 20.45 3.81
C ILE A 28 -41.26 20.27 2.39
N GLU A 29 -42.06 20.63 1.39
CA GLU A 29 -41.77 20.37 -0.02
C GLU A 29 -41.97 21.59 -0.89
N ALA A 30 -40.93 22.05 -1.59
CA ALA A 30 -40.96 23.07 -2.60
C ALA A 30 -40.93 22.46 -4.01
N GLY A 31 -41.76 22.96 -4.92
CA GLY A 31 -41.90 22.46 -6.29
C GLY A 31 -43.14 21.60 -6.51
N VAL A 32 -44.20 21.84 -5.75
CA VAL A 32 -45.46 21.11 -5.84
C VAL A 32 -46.55 22.04 -6.41
N GLU A 33 -47.16 21.65 -7.55
CA GLU A 33 -48.27 22.36 -8.16
C GLU A 33 -49.56 22.13 -7.33
N PRO A 34 -50.61 22.98 -7.53
CA PRO A 34 -51.89 22.80 -6.81
C PRO A 34 -52.58 21.47 -7.07
N ASP A 35 -52.25 20.80 -8.17
CA ASP A 35 -52.75 19.47 -8.52
C ASP A 35 -51.83 18.32 -8.06
N GLU A 36 -50.95 18.61 -7.08
CA GLU A 36 -49.99 17.68 -6.47
C GLU A 36 -48.86 17.20 -7.41
N ARG A 37 -48.81 17.65 -8.66
CA ARG A 37 -47.70 17.32 -9.56
C ARG A 37 -46.45 18.08 -9.15
N ARG A 38 -45.29 17.43 -9.28
CA ARG A 38 -43.98 18.04 -9.04
C ARG A 38 -43.49 18.80 -10.27
N ASN A 39 -42.98 20.01 -10.07
CA ASN A 39 -42.27 20.78 -11.06
C ASN A 39 -40.77 20.84 -10.77
N ALA A 40 -39.96 21.48 -11.63
CA ALA A 40 -38.51 21.58 -11.46
C ALA A 40 -38.04 22.94 -10.93
N ARG A 41 -38.91 23.73 -10.28
CA ARG A 41 -38.64 25.15 -9.92
C ARG A 41 -38.60 25.39 -8.42
N GLY A 42 -38.84 24.37 -7.59
CA GLY A 42 -38.99 24.49 -6.15
C GLY A 42 -37.67 24.65 -5.44
N ASP A 43 -37.47 25.74 -4.72
CA ASP A 43 -36.37 26.01 -3.81
C ASP A 43 -36.84 25.95 -2.36
N LEU A 44 -36.05 25.28 -1.53
CA LEU A 44 -36.26 25.23 -0.08
C LEU A 44 -35.07 25.84 0.63
N GLU A 45 -35.29 26.97 1.28
CA GLU A 45 -34.28 27.66 2.09
C GLU A 45 -34.67 27.65 3.55
N LEU A 46 -33.82 27.06 4.39
CA LEU A 46 -34.00 26.96 5.83
C LEU A 46 -32.85 27.67 6.54
N ARG A 47 -33.17 28.60 7.42
CA ARG A 47 -32.21 29.28 8.29
C ARG A 47 -32.65 29.17 9.74
N SER A 48 -31.73 28.69 10.61
CA SER A 48 -32.05 28.53 12.01
C SER A 48 -30.81 28.56 12.91
N GLY A 49 -31.04 28.74 14.20
CA GLY A 49 -30.04 28.38 15.22
C GLY A 49 -29.91 26.87 15.32
N THR A 50 -31.04 26.18 15.50
CA THR A 50 -31.12 24.70 15.52
C THR A 50 -32.20 24.23 14.54
N LEU A 51 -31.87 23.22 13.74
CA LEU A 51 -32.80 22.51 12.85
C LEU A 51 -32.88 21.06 13.26
N ARG A 52 -34.10 20.61 13.60
CA ARG A 52 -34.39 19.19 13.77
C ARG A 52 -35.31 18.72 12.65
N ASN A 53 -34.89 17.66 11.95
CA ASN A 53 -35.66 17.03 10.91
C ASN A 53 -35.81 15.53 11.16
N ALA A 54 -36.92 15.11 11.70
CA ALA A 54 -37.32 13.70 11.81
C ALA A 54 -38.24 13.27 10.65
N GLY A 55 -38.63 14.21 9.77
CA GLY A 55 -39.46 13.99 8.59
C GLY A 55 -38.71 14.16 7.27
N SER A 56 -39.34 14.83 6.32
CA SER A 56 -38.78 15.06 4.99
C SER A 56 -38.69 16.54 4.62
N LEU A 57 -37.55 16.97 4.13
CA LEU A 57 -37.30 18.25 3.53
C LEU A 57 -36.99 18.00 2.04
N VAL A 58 -37.81 18.53 1.15
CA VAL A 58 -37.71 18.24 -0.30
C VAL A 58 -37.73 19.51 -1.11
N ALA A 59 -36.81 19.62 -2.04
CA ALA A 59 -36.82 20.67 -3.06
C ALA A 59 -36.68 20.05 -4.45
N SER A 60 -37.51 20.46 -5.39
CA SER A 60 -37.37 19.97 -6.75
C SER A 60 -36.14 20.56 -7.47
N ARG A 61 -35.59 21.67 -6.97
CA ARG A 61 -34.39 22.33 -7.48
C ARG A 61 -33.32 22.40 -6.36
N ALA A 62 -33.28 23.48 -5.60
CA ALA A 62 -32.23 23.68 -4.60
C ALA A 62 -32.75 23.55 -3.17
N LEU A 63 -32.09 22.74 -2.36
CA LEU A 63 -32.30 22.66 -0.92
C LEU A 63 -31.08 23.28 -0.21
N GLU A 64 -31.29 24.37 0.52
CA GLU A 64 -30.29 24.97 1.39
C GLU A 64 -30.75 24.90 2.83
N ALA A 65 -30.01 24.23 3.70
CA ALA A 65 -30.26 24.16 5.12
C ALA A 65 -29.08 24.76 5.88
N LYS A 66 -29.30 25.89 6.55
CA LYS A 66 -28.31 26.59 7.38
C LYS A 66 -28.75 26.54 8.84
N ALA A 67 -27.96 25.84 9.67
CA ALA A 67 -28.18 25.72 11.10
C ALA A 67 -26.93 26.11 11.89
N SER A 68 -26.90 27.35 12.41
CA SER A 68 -25.67 27.92 12.97
C SER A 68 -25.12 27.15 14.19
N GLN A 69 -25.96 26.42 14.93
CA GLN A 69 -25.56 25.63 16.10
C GLN A 69 -25.57 24.11 15.76
N ALA A 70 -26.74 23.58 15.39
CA ALA A 70 -26.86 22.14 15.11
C ALA A 70 -27.98 21.85 14.10
N LEU A 71 -27.72 20.85 13.24
CA LEU A 71 -28.70 20.21 12.38
C LEU A 71 -28.82 18.75 12.81
N ASP A 72 -29.97 18.37 13.36
CA ASP A 72 -30.34 17.00 13.70
C ASP A 72 -31.25 16.45 12.58
N ASN A 73 -30.70 15.55 11.75
CA ASN A 73 -31.42 14.82 10.71
C ASN A 73 -31.54 13.33 11.03
N GLN A 74 -31.53 12.99 12.32
CA GLN A 74 -31.59 11.60 12.74
C GLN A 74 -32.87 10.91 12.22
N GLY A 75 -32.69 9.91 11.37
CA GLY A 75 -33.80 9.19 10.71
C GLY A 75 -34.57 10.02 9.67
N GLY A 76 -34.26 11.31 9.51
CA GLY A 76 -34.91 12.20 8.56
C GLY A 76 -34.31 12.17 7.15
N SER A 77 -34.90 12.93 6.23
CA SER A 77 -34.42 13.01 4.84
C SER A 77 -34.38 14.44 4.34
N LEU A 78 -33.24 14.83 3.73
CA LEU A 78 -33.08 16.02 2.91
C LEU A 78 -32.87 15.59 1.47
N LYS A 79 -33.71 16.07 0.54
CA LYS A 79 -33.64 15.70 -0.88
C LYS A 79 -33.80 16.93 -1.77
N GLY A 80 -32.92 17.04 -2.81
CA GLY A 80 -33.00 18.13 -3.80
C GLY A 80 -32.29 17.75 -5.10
N ALA A 81 -32.49 18.59 -6.15
CA ALA A 81 -31.59 18.50 -7.30
C ALA A 81 -30.17 18.88 -6.88
N THR A 82 -30.03 19.96 -6.10
CA THR A 82 -28.82 20.25 -5.32
C THR A 82 -29.16 20.31 -3.84
N VAL A 83 -28.23 19.83 -2.99
CA VAL A 83 -28.39 19.89 -1.53
C VAL A 83 -27.17 20.53 -0.94
N ARG A 84 -27.39 21.64 -0.21
CA ARG A 84 -26.37 22.33 0.57
C ARG A 84 -26.74 22.37 2.03
N VAL A 85 -25.87 21.87 2.86
CA VAL A 85 -25.98 21.92 4.32
C VAL A 85 -24.79 22.71 4.85
N ASP A 86 -25.06 23.71 5.67
CA ASP A 86 -24.05 24.57 6.28
C ASP A 86 -24.38 24.77 7.77
N GLY A 87 -23.42 24.53 8.64
CA GLY A 87 -23.66 24.81 10.05
C GLY A 87 -22.71 24.24 11.08
N GLY A 88 -23.25 24.13 12.28
CA GLY A 88 -22.58 23.60 13.44
C GLY A 88 -22.42 22.07 13.38
N HIS A 89 -22.83 21.39 14.43
CA HIS A 89 -22.85 19.92 14.43
C HIS A 89 -23.96 19.38 13.53
N LEU A 90 -23.62 18.47 12.61
CA LEU A 90 -24.59 17.73 11.80
C LEU A 90 -24.72 16.29 12.33
N ASP A 91 -25.89 15.93 12.83
CA ASP A 91 -26.26 14.55 13.18
C ASP A 91 -27.14 13.96 12.06
N ASN A 92 -26.56 13.04 11.28
CA ASN A 92 -27.26 12.31 10.20
C ASN A 92 -27.37 10.80 10.51
N ARG A 93 -27.35 10.40 11.76
CA ARG A 93 -27.49 8.97 12.12
C ARG A 93 -28.79 8.39 11.61
N GLY A 94 -28.72 7.33 10.80
CA GLY A 94 -29.88 6.74 10.16
C GLY A 94 -30.61 7.66 9.17
N GLY A 95 -30.15 8.90 9.02
CA GLY A 95 -30.73 9.90 8.13
C GLY A 95 -30.19 9.86 6.72
N LYS A 96 -30.77 10.66 5.83
CA LYS A 96 -30.41 10.69 4.40
C LYS A 96 -30.25 12.12 3.90
N LEU A 97 -29.14 12.40 3.24
CA LEU A 97 -28.92 13.59 2.42
C LEU A 97 -28.74 13.12 0.96
N LEU A 98 -29.69 13.49 0.10
CA LEU A 98 -29.78 12.98 -1.27
C LEU A 98 -29.80 14.12 -2.27
N ALA A 99 -28.81 14.18 -3.17
CA ALA A 99 -28.77 15.13 -4.27
C ALA A 99 -28.78 14.41 -5.62
N GLU A 100 -29.61 14.86 -6.55
CA GLU A 100 -29.60 14.39 -7.93
C GLU A 100 -28.41 14.98 -8.72
N GLY A 101 -27.89 16.15 -8.34
CA GLY A 101 -26.66 16.79 -8.77
C GLY A 101 -25.68 16.88 -7.62
N GLU A 102 -25.17 18.06 -7.29
CA GLU A 102 -24.15 18.25 -6.24
C GLU A 102 -24.75 18.16 -4.83
N LEU A 103 -24.05 17.42 -3.96
CA LEU A 103 -24.22 17.46 -2.50
C LEU A 103 -23.04 18.18 -1.88
N ARG A 104 -23.31 19.25 -1.12
CA ARG A 104 -22.28 19.97 -0.37
C ARG A 104 -22.64 20.05 1.10
N VAL A 105 -21.78 19.55 1.96
CA VAL A 105 -21.89 19.62 3.41
C VAL A 105 -20.69 20.35 3.97
N GLU A 106 -20.95 21.45 4.69
CA GLU A 106 -19.96 22.20 5.44
C GLU A 106 -20.40 22.28 6.90
N ALA A 107 -19.69 21.61 7.83
CA ALA A 107 -20.09 21.53 9.22
C ALA A 107 -18.89 21.66 10.18
N SER A 108 -19.17 21.96 11.45
CA SER A 108 -18.15 21.86 12.47
C SER A 108 -17.73 20.41 12.70
N SER A 109 -18.72 19.49 12.70
CA SER A 109 -18.53 18.03 12.78
C SER A 109 -19.73 17.32 12.17
N LEU A 110 -19.55 16.06 11.76
CA LEU A 110 -20.60 15.23 11.15
C LEU A 110 -20.61 13.85 11.79
N ASP A 111 -21.80 13.43 12.28
CA ASP A 111 -22.09 12.06 12.68
C ASP A 111 -23.00 11.41 11.65
N ASN A 112 -22.44 10.46 10.86
CA ASN A 112 -23.15 9.72 9.80
C ASN A 112 -23.26 8.23 10.13
N ARG A 113 -23.24 7.85 11.39
CA ARG A 113 -23.34 6.45 11.83
C ARG A 113 -24.73 5.85 11.59
N GLN A 114 -24.88 4.55 11.94
CA GLN A 114 -26.17 3.85 11.95
C GLN A 114 -26.87 3.92 10.59
N ASP A 115 -26.16 3.51 9.53
CA ASP A 115 -26.66 3.54 8.14
C ASP A 115 -26.99 4.95 7.63
N GLY A 116 -26.43 5.99 8.23
CA GLY A 116 -26.52 7.35 7.72
C GLY A 116 -26.00 7.41 6.28
N LEU A 117 -26.74 8.07 5.39
CA LEU A 117 -26.41 8.14 3.96
C LEU A 117 -26.27 9.58 3.49
N LEU A 118 -25.09 9.89 2.95
CA LEU A 118 -24.85 11.06 2.12
C LEU A 118 -24.64 10.57 0.69
N GLN A 119 -25.52 10.97 -0.23
CA GLN A 119 -25.41 10.53 -1.62
C GLN A 119 -25.65 11.66 -2.61
N SER A 120 -24.76 11.76 -3.58
CA SER A 120 -24.90 12.60 -4.77
C SER A 120 -24.84 11.75 -6.01
N ARG A 121 -25.66 12.09 -7.03
CA ARG A 121 -25.53 11.49 -8.37
C ARG A 121 -24.42 12.11 -9.20
N ASP A 122 -23.94 13.28 -8.78
CA ASP A 122 -22.79 13.95 -9.38
C ASP A 122 -21.65 14.00 -8.35
N ARG A 123 -21.24 15.15 -7.90
CA ARG A 123 -20.15 15.37 -6.96
C ARG A 123 -20.67 15.48 -5.52
N ALA A 124 -20.06 14.76 -4.61
CA ALA A 124 -20.25 14.95 -3.17
C ALA A 124 -19.03 15.66 -2.58
N VAL A 125 -19.27 16.75 -1.86
CA VAL A 125 -18.26 17.52 -1.14
C VAL A 125 -18.64 17.54 0.34
N VAL A 126 -17.81 16.95 1.20
CA VAL A 126 -18.02 16.92 2.64
C VAL A 126 -16.82 17.54 3.34
N LYS A 127 -17.06 18.69 3.99
CA LYS A 127 -16.02 19.43 4.73
C LYS A 127 -16.42 19.61 6.16
N THR A 128 -15.60 19.09 7.08
CA THR A 128 -15.78 19.35 8.51
C THR A 128 -14.51 19.96 9.08
N ARG A 129 -14.67 20.90 10.01
CA ARG A 129 -13.55 21.47 10.76
C ARG A 129 -13.02 20.50 11.81
N GLY A 130 -13.89 19.68 12.37
CA GLY A 130 -13.61 18.64 13.34
C GLY A 130 -13.79 17.24 12.74
N ASP A 131 -14.41 16.36 13.50
CA ASP A 131 -14.52 14.95 13.18
C ASP A 131 -15.67 14.67 12.19
N LEU A 132 -15.42 13.73 11.30
CA LEU A 132 -16.41 13.02 10.48
C LEU A 132 -16.47 11.55 10.96
N ASP A 133 -17.56 11.19 11.65
CA ASP A 133 -17.81 9.82 12.08
C ASP A 133 -18.74 9.13 11.07
N ASN A 134 -18.17 8.25 10.24
CA ASN A 134 -18.89 7.47 9.21
C ASN A 134 -18.94 5.97 9.54
N ARG A 135 -18.82 5.59 10.82
CA ARG A 135 -18.88 4.18 11.22
C ARG A 135 -20.20 3.54 10.85
N GLY A 136 -20.19 2.51 9.98
CA GLY A 136 -21.39 1.88 9.46
C GLY A 136 -22.27 2.80 8.60
N GLY A 137 -21.81 3.99 8.26
CA GLY A 137 -22.48 4.92 7.37
C GLY A 137 -21.92 4.89 5.95
N GLN A 138 -22.51 5.68 5.06
CA GLN A 138 -22.12 5.73 3.65
C GLN A 138 -22.02 7.18 3.17
N VAL A 139 -20.93 7.48 2.44
CA VAL A 139 -20.74 8.74 1.72
C VAL A 139 -20.43 8.39 0.27
N ILE A 140 -21.32 8.77 -0.65
CA ILE A 140 -21.27 8.33 -2.04
C ILE A 140 -21.37 9.54 -2.98
N GLY A 141 -20.35 9.71 -3.82
CA GLY A 141 -20.41 10.55 -5.00
C GLY A 141 -20.48 9.67 -6.24
N LEU A 142 -21.62 9.64 -6.97
CA LEU A 142 -21.69 8.80 -8.18
C LEU A 142 -20.82 9.32 -9.33
N ASN A 143 -20.27 10.53 -9.24
CA ASN A 143 -19.16 11.00 -10.05
C ASN A 143 -17.95 11.17 -9.15
N ASP A 144 -17.73 12.31 -8.51
CA ASP A 144 -16.56 12.56 -7.68
C ASP A 144 -16.92 12.67 -6.19
N LEU A 145 -15.94 12.37 -5.32
CA LEU A 145 -16.05 12.52 -3.88
C LEU A 145 -14.86 13.31 -3.33
N GLU A 146 -15.16 14.41 -2.64
CA GLU A 146 -14.17 15.19 -1.90
C GLU A 146 -14.50 15.17 -0.40
N VAL A 147 -13.54 14.79 0.43
CA VAL A 147 -13.68 14.77 1.89
C VAL A 147 -12.53 15.51 2.56
N GLN A 148 -12.86 16.50 3.39
CA GLN A 148 -11.90 17.21 4.24
C GLN A 148 -12.39 17.19 5.70
N ALA A 149 -11.52 16.76 6.63
CA ALA A 149 -11.86 16.70 8.04
C ALA A 149 -10.60 16.75 8.93
N ALA A 150 -10.75 17.09 10.20
CA ALA A 150 -9.66 16.88 11.15
C ALA A 150 -9.42 15.37 11.39
N ALA A 151 -10.50 14.61 11.59
CA ALA A 151 -10.45 13.16 11.64
C ALA A 151 -11.62 12.53 10.90
N LEU A 152 -11.36 11.42 10.19
CA LEU A 152 -12.36 10.59 9.56
C LEU A 152 -12.32 9.19 10.19
N ASP A 153 -13.41 8.80 10.83
CA ASP A 153 -13.61 7.45 11.34
C ASP A 153 -14.57 6.70 10.41
N ASN A 154 -14.00 5.78 9.60
CA ASN A 154 -14.73 4.96 8.62
C ASN A 154 -14.75 3.47 8.99
N ARG A 155 -14.56 3.15 10.28
CA ARG A 155 -14.57 1.76 10.78
C ARG A 155 -15.94 1.10 10.65
N SER A 156 -16.02 -0.18 11.07
CA SER A 156 -17.27 -0.93 11.19
C SER A 156 -18.09 -0.94 9.91
N ALA A 157 -17.43 -1.29 8.79
CA ALA A 157 -17.98 -1.32 7.44
C ALA A 157 -18.47 0.04 6.91
N GLY A 158 -17.98 1.15 7.44
CA GLY A 158 -18.18 2.47 6.85
C GLY A 158 -17.70 2.48 5.40
N LEU A 159 -18.43 3.18 4.53
CA LEU A 159 -18.15 3.23 3.10
C LEU A 159 -17.99 4.66 2.60
N LEU A 160 -16.86 4.93 1.96
CA LEU A 160 -16.70 6.07 1.06
C LEU A 160 -16.58 5.51 -0.36
N SER A 161 -17.40 5.99 -1.29
CA SER A 161 -17.41 5.49 -2.66
C SER A 161 -17.56 6.59 -3.69
N SER A 162 -16.86 6.41 -4.81
CA SER A 162 -16.92 7.30 -5.97
C SER A 162 -16.81 6.47 -7.25
N LYS A 163 -17.55 6.85 -8.31
CA LYS A 163 -17.32 6.31 -9.67
C LYS A 163 -16.28 7.12 -10.43
N GLY A 164 -16.08 8.38 -10.05
CA GLY A 164 -15.03 9.24 -10.53
C GLY A 164 -13.81 9.24 -9.59
N ASP A 165 -13.22 10.40 -9.46
CA ASP A 165 -12.08 10.62 -8.58
C ASP A 165 -12.52 10.72 -7.11
N MET A 166 -11.61 10.32 -6.21
CA MET A 166 -11.79 10.43 -4.77
C MET A 166 -10.61 11.21 -4.17
N ASP A 167 -10.90 12.35 -3.59
CA ASP A 167 -9.91 13.18 -2.91
C ASP A 167 -10.22 13.25 -1.40
N ILE A 168 -9.30 12.76 -0.58
CA ILE A 168 -9.43 12.74 0.88
C ILE A 168 -8.25 13.48 1.50
N GLU A 169 -8.53 14.50 2.29
CA GLU A 169 -7.52 15.24 3.04
C GLU A 169 -7.94 15.37 4.50
N VAL A 170 -7.24 14.64 5.38
CA VAL A 170 -7.57 14.58 6.81
C VAL A 170 -6.29 14.48 7.65
N ALA A 171 -6.31 14.94 8.92
CA ALA A 171 -5.17 14.68 9.78
C ALA A 171 -5.13 13.20 10.21
N ARG A 172 -6.27 12.59 10.50
CA ARG A 172 -6.37 11.17 10.87
C ARG A 172 -7.45 10.48 10.08
N LEU A 173 -7.10 9.35 9.47
CA LEU A 173 -8.05 8.42 8.85
C LEU A 173 -7.97 7.07 9.56
N ASP A 174 -9.10 6.65 10.11
CA ASP A 174 -9.28 5.29 10.61
C ASP A 174 -10.28 4.55 9.69
N ASN A 175 -9.74 3.71 8.79
CA ASN A 175 -10.47 2.84 7.89
C ASN A 175 -10.38 1.37 8.32
N SER A 176 -10.04 1.13 9.59
CA SER A 176 -9.84 -0.23 10.11
C SER A 176 -11.16 -0.98 10.31
N ALA A 177 -11.08 -2.24 10.75
CA ALA A 177 -12.24 -3.05 11.08
C ALA A 177 -13.32 -3.09 9.97
N GLY A 178 -12.89 -3.35 8.72
CA GLY A 178 -13.77 -3.53 7.57
C GLY A 178 -14.22 -2.25 6.88
N GLY A 179 -13.65 -1.08 7.23
CA GLY A 179 -13.88 0.16 6.51
C GLY A 179 -13.47 0.06 5.04
N LYS A 180 -14.17 0.76 4.15
CA LYS A 180 -13.96 0.70 2.71
C LYS A 180 -13.87 2.09 2.09
N LEU A 181 -12.80 2.32 1.30
CA LEU A 181 -12.66 3.43 0.38
C LEU A 181 -12.56 2.84 -1.02
N VAL A 182 -13.48 3.19 -1.92
CA VAL A 182 -13.55 2.60 -3.25
C VAL A 182 -13.83 3.68 -4.29
N SER A 183 -12.91 3.84 -5.24
CA SER A 183 -13.12 4.67 -6.43
C SER A 183 -13.01 3.84 -7.71
N GLU A 184 -13.74 4.22 -8.76
CA GLU A 184 -13.57 3.61 -10.09
C GLU A 184 -12.46 4.31 -10.90
N ARG A 185 -11.99 5.49 -10.45
CA ARG A 185 -10.89 6.22 -11.06
C ARG A 185 -9.77 6.47 -10.08
N ARG A 186 -9.19 7.65 -10.08
CA ARG A 186 -8.06 8.00 -9.22
C ARG A 186 -8.51 8.21 -7.77
N THR A 187 -7.66 7.79 -6.84
CA THR A 187 -7.76 8.19 -5.43
C THR A 187 -6.52 8.95 -5.01
N LEU A 188 -6.72 10.14 -4.46
CA LEU A 188 -5.70 10.91 -3.75
C LEU A 188 -6.04 10.93 -2.26
N LEU A 189 -5.18 10.35 -1.44
CA LEU A 189 -5.37 10.31 0.01
C LEU A 189 -4.18 10.95 0.71
N LYS A 190 -4.46 12.03 1.44
CA LYS A 190 -3.49 12.70 2.30
C LYS A 190 -3.95 12.63 3.74
N ALA A 191 -3.10 12.05 4.62
CA ALA A 191 -3.37 11.99 6.05
C ALA A 191 -2.04 12.13 6.82
N ASP A 192 -2.07 12.67 8.04
CA ASP A 192 -0.89 12.52 8.90
C ASP A 192 -0.78 11.07 9.42
N ARG A 193 -1.92 10.46 9.75
CA ARG A 193 -2.00 9.05 10.15
C ARG A 193 -3.10 8.32 9.38
N LEU A 194 -2.74 7.24 8.68
CA LEU A 194 -3.65 6.30 8.03
C LEU A 194 -3.62 4.96 8.76
N ASP A 195 -4.77 4.56 9.31
CA ASP A 195 -5.02 3.22 9.86
C ASP A 195 -5.98 2.47 8.92
N ASN A 196 -5.46 1.46 8.20
CA ASN A 196 -6.21 0.58 7.30
C ASN A 196 -6.15 -0.88 7.76
N ARG A 197 -5.97 -1.13 9.06
CA ARG A 197 -5.92 -2.50 9.60
C ARG A 197 -7.21 -3.25 9.32
N SER A 198 -7.11 -4.38 8.59
CA SER A 198 -8.27 -5.16 8.14
C SER A 198 -9.30 -4.33 7.37
N GLY A 199 -8.90 -3.17 6.83
CA GLY A 199 -9.70 -2.31 5.98
C GLY A 199 -9.34 -2.48 4.51
N ARG A 200 -10.05 -1.78 3.65
CA ARG A 200 -9.85 -1.86 2.20
C ARG A 200 -9.83 -0.49 1.54
N ILE A 201 -8.79 -0.24 0.73
CA ILE A 201 -8.65 0.95 -0.11
C ILE A 201 -8.41 0.47 -1.54
N VAL A 202 -9.33 0.82 -2.46
CA VAL A 202 -9.28 0.37 -3.85
C VAL A 202 -9.52 1.52 -4.79
N ALA A 203 -8.64 1.67 -5.76
CA ALA A 203 -8.81 2.59 -6.87
C ALA A 203 -8.85 1.83 -8.22
N GLY A 204 -9.74 2.24 -9.11
CA GLY A 204 -9.81 1.69 -10.47
C GLY A 204 -8.73 2.28 -11.40
N GLN A 205 -8.08 3.36 -11.00
CA GLN A 205 -6.92 3.95 -11.66
C GLN A 205 -5.83 4.22 -10.61
N ASP A 206 -5.04 5.28 -10.77
CA ASP A 206 -3.93 5.56 -9.88
C ASP A 206 -4.37 5.82 -8.43
N LEU A 207 -3.59 5.30 -7.50
CA LEU A 207 -3.77 5.49 -6.06
C LEU A 207 -2.53 6.15 -5.47
N ASP A 208 -2.69 7.39 -5.05
CA ASP A 208 -1.64 8.18 -4.40
C ASP A 208 -1.93 8.32 -2.91
N LEU A 209 -1.08 7.71 -2.09
CA LEU A 209 -1.14 7.75 -0.64
C LEU A 209 0.03 8.56 -0.09
N SER A 210 -0.26 9.59 0.68
CA SER A 210 0.75 10.39 1.39
C SER A 210 0.40 10.51 2.87
N SER A 211 1.29 10.01 3.75
CA SER A 211 1.07 10.03 5.19
C SER A 211 2.38 10.15 5.96
N ARG A 212 2.32 10.44 7.25
CA ARG A 212 3.45 10.24 8.15
C ARG A 212 3.58 8.78 8.57
N LEU A 213 2.44 8.16 8.93
CA LEU A 213 2.35 6.75 9.32
C LEU A 213 1.25 6.06 8.52
N ILE A 214 1.56 4.93 7.89
CA ILE A 214 0.60 4.04 7.24
C ILE A 214 0.61 2.70 7.98
N ASP A 215 -0.53 2.31 8.54
CA ASP A 215 -0.75 1.01 9.15
C ASP A 215 -1.74 0.22 8.29
N ASN A 216 -1.22 -0.73 7.50
CA ASN A 216 -1.99 -1.62 6.62
C ASN A 216 -1.93 -3.08 7.10
N ARG A 217 -1.74 -3.32 8.39
CA ARG A 217 -1.70 -4.69 8.92
C ARG A 217 -2.99 -5.45 8.62
N ALA A 218 -2.86 -6.62 7.97
CA ALA A 218 -3.99 -7.42 7.50
C ALA A 218 -4.99 -6.64 6.62
N GLY A 219 -4.64 -5.45 6.13
CA GLY A 219 -5.46 -4.62 5.24
C GLY A 219 -5.14 -4.85 3.77
N ASP A 220 -5.99 -4.34 2.89
CA ASP A 220 -5.83 -4.39 1.43
C ASP A 220 -5.80 -2.97 0.87
N ILE A 221 -4.71 -2.65 0.19
CA ILE A 221 -4.53 -1.42 -0.60
C ILE A 221 -4.24 -1.86 -2.04
N SER A 222 -5.11 -1.50 -2.98
CA SER A 222 -4.95 -1.95 -4.34
C SER A 222 -5.41 -0.95 -5.39
N SER A 223 -4.79 -1.04 -6.56
CA SER A 223 -5.15 -0.29 -7.77
C SER A 223 -5.01 -1.18 -9.00
N THR A 224 -5.90 -1.02 -9.99
CA THR A 224 -5.74 -1.64 -11.31
C THR A 224 -4.71 -0.91 -12.17
N SER A 225 -4.21 0.22 -11.72
CA SER A 225 -3.13 0.99 -12.32
C SER A 225 -1.93 1.06 -11.35
N ARG A 226 -1.42 2.22 -11.07
CA ARG A 226 -0.25 2.43 -10.22
C ARG A 226 -0.64 2.75 -8.79
N VAL A 227 0.10 2.20 -7.84
CA VAL A 227 0.08 2.64 -6.44
C VAL A 227 1.38 3.39 -6.12
N VAL A 228 1.24 4.60 -5.61
CA VAL A 228 2.33 5.37 -5.00
C VAL A 228 2.03 5.53 -3.53
N ALA A 229 2.85 4.94 -2.67
CA ALA A 229 2.68 5.02 -1.22
C ALA A 229 3.91 5.69 -0.59
N SER A 230 3.70 6.87 -0.03
CA SER A 230 4.73 7.65 0.64
C SER A 230 4.41 7.79 2.14
N ALA A 231 5.28 7.23 2.99
CA ALA A 231 5.18 7.40 4.43
C ALA A 231 6.45 8.09 4.98
N ARG A 232 6.28 9.20 5.71
CA ARG A 232 7.43 9.98 6.19
C ARG A 232 8.19 9.32 7.34
N GLU A 233 7.57 8.37 8.06
CA GLU A 233 8.20 7.63 9.16
C GLU A 233 8.13 6.12 8.95
N GLN A 234 6.94 5.55 8.76
CA GLN A 234 6.77 4.10 8.68
C GLN A 234 5.57 3.70 7.83
N LEU A 235 5.76 2.63 7.05
CA LEU A 235 4.70 1.85 6.44
C LEU A 235 4.72 0.44 7.02
N ASP A 236 3.64 0.05 7.72
CA ASP A 236 3.47 -1.27 8.31
C ASP A 236 2.45 -2.07 7.48
N ASN A 237 2.94 -3.06 6.72
CA ASN A 237 2.14 -3.96 5.87
C ASN A 237 2.20 -5.41 6.37
N ARG A 238 2.46 -5.64 7.66
CA ARG A 238 2.52 -7.00 8.19
C ARG A 238 1.19 -7.73 8.02
N GLY A 239 1.23 -8.91 7.38
CA GLY A 239 0.03 -9.66 7.01
C GLY A 239 -0.92 -8.96 6.06
N GLY A 240 -0.60 -7.75 5.61
CA GLY A 240 -1.40 -6.94 4.70
C GLY A 240 -0.98 -7.11 3.24
N LYS A 241 -1.69 -6.44 2.35
CA LYS A 241 -1.44 -6.50 0.90
C LYS A 241 -1.45 -5.10 0.30
N ILE A 242 -0.43 -4.79 -0.51
CA ILE A 242 -0.36 -3.57 -1.34
C ILE A 242 -0.07 -4.00 -2.77
N VAL A 243 -0.97 -3.66 -3.71
CA VAL A 243 -0.86 -4.08 -5.11
C VAL A 243 -1.17 -2.94 -6.06
N GLY A 244 -0.24 -2.68 -6.97
CA GLY A 244 -0.46 -1.79 -8.11
C GLY A 244 -0.21 -2.57 -9.40
N ASP A 245 -1.26 -2.80 -10.21
CA ASP A 245 -1.11 -3.62 -11.42
C ASP A 245 -0.07 -3.05 -12.39
N SER A 246 -0.14 -1.76 -12.71
CA SER A 246 0.80 -1.12 -13.63
C SER A 246 2.06 -0.57 -12.97
N GLY A 247 2.18 -0.68 -11.64
CA GLY A 247 3.36 -0.25 -10.90
C GLY A 247 3.09 -0.11 -9.42
N LEU A 248 4.12 -0.38 -8.62
CA LEU A 248 4.09 -0.14 -7.18
C LEU A 248 5.36 0.61 -6.78
N ASP A 249 5.18 1.84 -6.31
CA ASP A 249 6.27 2.67 -5.80
C ASP A 249 6.05 2.97 -4.32
N ILE A 250 7.01 2.56 -3.50
CA ILE A 250 6.97 2.77 -2.06
C ILE A 250 8.17 3.60 -1.63
N THR A 251 7.92 4.65 -0.88
CA THR A 251 8.97 5.47 -0.24
C THR A 251 8.66 5.62 1.23
N THR A 252 9.56 5.13 2.10
CA THR A 252 9.40 5.24 3.55
C THR A 252 10.73 5.01 4.26
N PRO A 253 11.04 5.69 5.38
CA PRO A 253 12.21 5.32 6.17
C PRO A 253 12.16 3.87 6.67
N ARG A 254 11.00 3.40 7.12
CA ARG A 254 10.85 2.07 7.67
C ARG A 254 9.71 1.30 7.04
N MET A 255 10.04 0.22 6.33
CA MET A 255 9.08 -0.69 5.70
C MET A 255 9.01 -2.01 6.46
N LEU A 256 7.81 -2.34 6.98
CA LEU A 256 7.53 -3.62 7.64
C LEU A 256 6.60 -4.44 6.74
N ASN A 257 7.09 -5.57 6.21
CA ASN A 257 6.33 -6.47 5.33
C ASN A 257 6.41 -7.93 5.80
N GLN A 258 6.68 -8.13 7.08
CA GLN A 258 6.77 -9.45 7.71
C GLN A 258 5.39 -10.13 7.79
N ASP A 259 5.35 -11.32 8.40
CA ASP A 259 4.13 -12.05 8.73
C ASP A 259 3.24 -12.29 7.49
N LYS A 260 3.86 -12.68 6.36
CA LYS A 260 3.20 -12.90 5.05
C LYS A 260 2.64 -11.62 4.42
N GLY A 261 3.17 -10.45 4.74
CA GLY A 261 2.86 -9.21 4.03
C GLY A 261 3.21 -9.32 2.55
N VAL A 262 2.38 -8.74 1.68
CA VAL A 262 2.55 -8.83 0.22
C VAL A 262 2.67 -7.45 -0.40
N LEU A 263 3.74 -7.26 -1.15
CA LEU A 263 3.93 -6.13 -2.06
C LEU A 263 4.01 -6.70 -3.47
N ALA A 264 3.08 -6.34 -4.35
CA ALA A 264 3.07 -6.92 -5.69
C ALA A 264 2.74 -5.92 -6.79
N SER A 265 3.34 -6.17 -7.95
CA SER A 265 3.04 -5.43 -9.17
C SER A 265 3.24 -6.31 -10.41
N ARG A 266 2.42 -6.07 -11.44
CA ARG A 266 2.68 -6.72 -12.73
C ARG A 266 3.81 -6.02 -13.49
N ASP A 267 3.84 -4.69 -13.53
CA ASP A 267 4.77 -3.99 -14.42
C ASP A 267 6.08 -3.58 -13.76
N GLY A 268 6.13 -3.41 -12.47
CA GLY A 268 7.36 -3.12 -11.76
C GLY A 268 7.12 -2.71 -10.32
N LEU A 269 8.06 -3.06 -9.45
CA LEU A 269 8.04 -2.70 -8.05
C LEU A 269 9.31 -1.94 -7.71
N ARG A 270 9.16 -0.73 -7.19
CA ARG A 270 10.25 0.08 -6.63
C ARG A 270 10.01 0.33 -5.16
N LEU A 271 11.04 0.09 -4.35
CA LEU A 271 11.00 0.36 -2.94
C LEU A 271 12.24 1.13 -2.53
N SER A 272 12.04 2.31 -1.98
CA SER A 272 13.09 3.16 -1.41
C SER A 272 12.85 3.32 0.07
N ALA A 273 13.80 2.87 0.92
CA ALA A 273 13.67 2.95 2.36
C ALA A 273 15.04 3.10 3.05
N THR A 274 15.02 3.39 4.34
CA THR A 274 16.21 3.19 5.17
C THR A 274 16.32 1.72 5.57
N GLU A 275 15.22 1.12 6.05
CA GLU A 275 15.20 -0.27 6.47
C GLU A 275 13.99 -0.99 5.86
N LEU A 276 14.21 -2.26 5.47
CA LEU A 276 13.16 -3.18 5.03
C LEU A 276 13.21 -4.45 5.88
N PHE A 277 12.07 -4.77 6.49
CA PHE A 277 11.83 -6.02 7.21
C PHE A 277 10.80 -6.84 6.42
N ASN A 278 11.28 -7.89 5.74
CA ASN A 278 10.48 -8.79 4.90
C ASN A 278 10.49 -10.23 5.42
N GLY A 279 10.96 -10.43 6.65
CA GLY A 279 11.08 -11.76 7.24
C GLY A 279 9.74 -12.46 7.49
N GLY A 280 9.79 -13.73 7.92
CA GLY A 280 8.58 -14.46 8.30
C GLY A 280 7.55 -14.64 7.17
N GLY A 281 8.01 -14.92 5.96
CA GLY A 281 7.16 -15.16 4.78
C GLY A 281 6.69 -13.90 4.06
N GLY A 282 7.26 -12.73 4.33
CA GLY A 282 7.00 -11.53 3.54
C GLY A 282 7.37 -11.73 2.07
N LEU A 283 6.57 -11.18 1.16
CA LEU A 283 6.71 -11.35 -0.29
C LEU A 283 6.77 -10.00 -1.01
N LEU A 284 7.80 -9.81 -1.82
CA LEU A 284 7.84 -8.83 -2.88
C LEU A 284 7.79 -9.56 -4.22
N SER A 285 6.81 -9.24 -5.09
CA SER A 285 6.65 -9.94 -6.37
C SER A 285 6.39 -8.97 -7.52
N SER A 286 7.04 -9.24 -8.67
CA SER A 286 6.79 -8.47 -9.90
C SER A 286 6.97 -9.33 -11.15
N GLN A 287 6.17 -9.05 -12.20
CA GLN A 287 6.33 -9.74 -13.47
C GLN A 287 7.38 -9.08 -14.40
N LYS A 288 7.75 -7.79 -14.18
CA LYS A 288 8.76 -7.13 -15.04
C LYS A 288 10.07 -6.83 -14.32
N GLY A 289 10.03 -6.41 -13.09
CA GLY A 289 11.25 -6.11 -12.36
C GLY A 289 10.99 -5.64 -10.93
N ILE A 290 11.97 -5.85 -10.07
CA ILE A 290 12.00 -5.35 -8.69
C ILE A 290 13.28 -4.56 -8.49
N ASP A 291 13.14 -3.35 -7.96
CA ASP A 291 14.25 -2.49 -7.55
C ASP A 291 14.07 -2.09 -6.08
N VAL A 292 14.96 -2.59 -5.23
CA VAL A 292 14.99 -2.28 -3.80
C VAL A 292 16.24 -1.48 -3.50
N SER A 293 16.08 -0.26 -3.02
CA SER A 293 17.18 0.63 -2.65
C SER A 293 17.06 1.06 -1.19
N LEU A 294 17.99 0.58 -0.36
CA LEU A 294 17.98 0.80 1.08
C LEU A 294 19.29 1.51 1.52
N ALA A 295 19.14 2.55 2.34
CA ALA A 295 20.28 3.20 2.97
C ALA A 295 20.86 2.39 4.16
N GLY A 296 20.08 1.52 4.76
CA GLY A 296 20.42 0.70 5.93
C GLY A 296 20.22 -0.79 5.70
N ALA A 297 19.56 -1.44 6.65
CA ALA A 297 19.44 -2.89 6.68
C ALA A 297 18.29 -3.45 5.84
N PHE A 298 18.55 -4.59 5.23
CA PHE A 298 17.52 -5.47 4.68
C PHE A 298 17.48 -6.79 5.46
N ASP A 299 16.38 -7.05 6.14
CA ASP A 299 16.06 -8.33 6.77
C ASP A 299 15.06 -9.08 5.88
N ASN A 300 15.53 -10.18 5.26
CA ASN A 300 14.73 -11.09 4.43
C ASN A 300 14.75 -12.52 5.00
N GLN A 301 14.93 -12.68 6.32
CA GLN A 301 14.97 -14.00 6.94
C GLN A 301 13.68 -14.78 6.70
N ALA A 302 13.78 -15.92 5.98
CA ALA A 302 12.61 -16.69 5.54
C ALA A 302 11.57 -15.88 4.73
N GLY A 303 11.97 -14.76 4.16
CA GLY A 303 11.16 -13.94 3.24
C GLY A 303 11.48 -14.24 1.77
N SER A 304 10.74 -13.63 0.84
CA SER A 304 10.92 -13.87 -0.59
C SER A 304 10.82 -12.60 -1.43
N LEU A 305 11.76 -12.44 -2.36
CA LEU A 305 11.66 -11.55 -3.51
C LEU A 305 11.62 -12.41 -4.76
N ASP A 306 10.57 -12.28 -5.56
CA ASP A 306 10.37 -13.04 -6.79
C ASP A 306 10.06 -12.13 -7.97
N SER A 307 10.96 -12.07 -8.94
CA SER A 307 10.84 -11.25 -10.14
C SER A 307 10.86 -12.10 -11.40
N ARG A 308 9.87 -11.93 -12.27
CA ARG A 308 9.94 -12.52 -13.61
C ARG A 308 10.81 -11.73 -14.60
N GLY A 309 11.21 -10.51 -14.23
CA GLY A 309 12.21 -9.72 -14.93
C GLY A 309 13.51 -9.64 -14.11
N PHE A 310 14.13 -8.49 -14.10
CA PHE A 310 15.33 -8.25 -13.29
C PHE A 310 14.99 -8.11 -11.79
N LEU A 311 15.98 -8.37 -10.94
CA LEU A 311 15.92 -8.06 -9.52
C LEU A 311 17.20 -7.33 -9.10
N THR A 312 17.04 -6.11 -8.61
CA THR A 312 18.13 -5.33 -8.06
C THR A 312 17.90 -5.05 -6.58
N VAL A 313 18.89 -5.33 -5.76
CA VAL A 313 18.88 -5.04 -4.33
C VAL A 313 20.15 -4.30 -3.96
N LYS A 314 19.97 -3.12 -3.35
CA LYS A 314 21.06 -2.33 -2.75
C LYS A 314 20.76 -2.08 -1.29
N SER A 315 21.73 -2.35 -0.40
CA SER A 315 21.56 -2.16 1.05
C SER A 315 22.90 -1.93 1.75
N ALA A 316 22.87 -1.40 2.98
CA ALA A 316 24.07 -1.35 3.80
C ALA A 316 24.45 -2.76 4.32
N ARG A 317 23.46 -3.60 4.64
CA ARG A 317 23.64 -5.02 4.97
C ARG A 317 22.41 -5.81 4.55
N LEU A 318 22.60 -7.08 4.19
CA LEU A 318 21.51 -8.00 3.82
C LEU A 318 21.59 -9.28 4.67
N ASP A 319 20.47 -9.57 5.34
CA ASP A 319 20.25 -10.86 5.97
C ASP A 319 19.18 -11.64 5.19
N ASN A 320 19.60 -12.66 4.45
CA ASN A 320 18.77 -13.58 3.67
C ASN A 320 18.77 -15.01 4.25
N GLN A 321 19.00 -15.15 5.55
CA GLN A 321 19.02 -16.48 6.17
C GLN A 321 17.69 -17.23 5.93
N GLY A 322 17.76 -18.39 5.27
CA GLY A 322 16.59 -19.15 4.88
C GLY A 322 15.63 -18.45 3.92
N GLY A 323 15.96 -17.23 3.46
CA GLY A 323 15.16 -16.44 2.53
C GLY A 323 15.50 -16.73 1.07
N THR A 324 14.72 -16.15 0.17
CA THR A 324 14.89 -16.31 -1.29
C THR A 324 14.89 -14.97 -2.02
N LEU A 325 15.90 -14.78 -2.86
CA LEU A 325 15.89 -13.77 -3.91
C LEU A 325 15.95 -14.50 -5.24
N SER A 326 14.92 -14.40 -6.08
CA SER A 326 14.87 -15.06 -7.39
C SER A 326 14.46 -14.11 -8.51
N SER A 327 15.07 -14.30 -9.68
CA SER A 327 14.72 -13.56 -10.87
C SER A 327 14.80 -14.42 -12.12
N ALA A 328 13.87 -14.23 -13.06
CA ALA A 328 13.98 -14.82 -14.39
C ALA A 328 14.95 -14.02 -15.27
N GLY A 329 15.11 -12.72 -15.04
CA GLY A 329 16.16 -11.89 -15.62
C GLY A 329 17.39 -11.81 -14.73
N ALA A 330 18.23 -10.79 -14.95
CA ALA A 330 19.44 -10.60 -14.16
C ALA A 330 19.14 -10.34 -12.69
N LEU A 331 19.96 -10.90 -11.80
CA LEU A 331 19.96 -10.62 -10.36
C LEU A 331 21.21 -9.82 -9.99
N ALA A 332 21.01 -8.65 -9.45
CA ALA A 332 22.10 -7.80 -8.94
C ALA A 332 21.90 -7.50 -7.44
N VAL A 333 22.84 -7.93 -6.62
CA VAL A 333 22.81 -7.69 -5.17
C VAL A 333 24.07 -6.93 -4.76
N THR A 334 23.88 -5.77 -4.14
CA THR A 334 24.95 -4.97 -3.57
C THR A 334 24.69 -4.74 -2.09
N SER A 335 25.56 -5.27 -1.24
CA SER A 335 25.58 -4.97 0.19
C SER A 335 26.89 -4.25 0.53
N GLN A 336 26.82 -3.05 1.08
CA GLN A 336 28.05 -2.33 1.48
C GLN A 336 28.79 -3.07 2.61
N GLY A 337 28.07 -3.76 3.47
CA GLY A 337 28.59 -4.59 4.59
C GLY A 337 28.40 -6.08 4.33
N ALA A 338 28.03 -6.79 5.39
CA ALA A 338 27.86 -8.23 5.34
C ALA A 338 26.58 -8.63 4.57
N LEU A 339 26.71 -9.72 3.81
CA LEU A 339 25.60 -10.47 3.24
C LEU A 339 25.56 -11.87 3.90
N ASN A 340 24.49 -12.16 4.63
CA ASN A 340 24.20 -13.47 5.19
C ASN A 340 23.19 -14.19 4.28
N ASN A 341 23.61 -15.34 3.69
CA ASN A 341 22.75 -16.22 2.88
C ASN A 341 22.76 -17.67 3.46
N GLN A 342 22.96 -17.81 4.77
CA GLN A 342 22.95 -19.12 5.42
C GLN A 342 21.61 -19.83 5.19
N GLY A 343 21.63 -21.02 4.56
CA GLY A 343 20.44 -21.76 4.20
C GLY A 343 19.49 -21.02 3.25
N GLY A 344 19.87 -19.84 2.76
CA GLY A 344 19.10 -19.02 1.85
C GLY A 344 19.39 -19.33 0.38
N ARG A 345 18.65 -18.67 -0.51
CA ARG A 345 18.77 -18.86 -1.97
C ARG A 345 18.87 -17.53 -2.70
N LEU A 346 19.90 -17.39 -3.53
CA LEU A 346 20.03 -16.32 -4.54
C LEU A 346 20.04 -16.99 -5.91
N ALA A 347 19.04 -16.74 -6.76
CA ALA A 347 18.91 -17.45 -8.03
C ALA A 347 18.53 -16.53 -9.17
N SER A 348 19.15 -16.73 -10.32
CA SER A 348 18.84 -16.04 -11.56
C SER A 348 18.73 -17.03 -12.72
N ASP A 349 17.70 -16.88 -13.56
CA ASP A 349 17.63 -17.59 -14.83
C ASP A 349 18.47 -16.92 -15.94
N ALA A 350 19.13 -15.80 -15.60
CA ALA A 350 20.13 -15.11 -16.43
C ALA A 350 21.44 -14.97 -15.65
N GLY A 351 22.14 -13.85 -15.79
CA GLY A 351 23.35 -13.57 -15.02
C GLY A 351 23.08 -13.13 -13.58
N LEU A 352 24.02 -13.42 -12.69
CA LEU A 352 23.98 -13.03 -11.30
C LEU A 352 25.24 -12.23 -10.94
N SER A 353 25.07 -11.03 -10.40
CA SER A 353 26.17 -10.21 -9.88
C SER A 353 25.95 -9.93 -8.40
N LEU A 354 26.97 -10.20 -7.58
CA LEU A 354 26.94 -10.00 -6.15
C LEU A 354 28.17 -9.24 -5.70
N SER A 355 27.97 -8.17 -4.92
CA SER A 355 29.04 -7.40 -4.27
C SER A 355 28.73 -7.22 -2.79
N SER A 356 29.72 -7.55 -1.90
CA SER A 356 29.59 -7.37 -0.45
C SER A 356 30.95 -7.21 0.23
N ALA A 357 30.97 -6.68 1.46
CA ALA A 357 32.18 -6.69 2.28
C ALA A 357 32.53 -8.10 2.79
N SER A 358 31.51 -8.91 3.10
CA SER A 358 31.64 -10.32 3.41
C SER A 358 30.41 -11.08 3.01
N LEU A 359 30.55 -12.36 2.65
CA LEU A 359 29.47 -13.25 2.22
C LEU A 359 29.52 -14.56 3.03
N ASP A 360 28.44 -14.82 3.77
CA ASP A 360 28.23 -16.12 4.39
C ASP A 360 27.12 -16.88 3.66
N ASN A 361 27.51 -17.85 2.84
CA ASN A 361 26.62 -18.75 2.09
C ASN A 361 26.56 -20.15 2.73
N SER A 362 27.06 -20.32 3.95
CA SER A 362 27.15 -21.63 4.62
C SER A 362 25.79 -22.28 4.94
N GLN A 363 25.80 -23.43 5.56
CA GLN A 363 24.59 -24.15 6.00
C GLN A 363 23.62 -24.46 4.85
N ALA A 364 24.13 -25.00 3.74
CA ALA A 364 23.40 -25.32 2.53
C ALA A 364 22.82 -24.09 1.81
N GLY A 365 23.36 -22.89 2.03
CA GLY A 365 23.05 -21.70 1.23
C GLY A 365 23.35 -21.95 -0.26
N ALA A 366 22.51 -21.40 -1.15
CA ALA A 366 22.63 -21.62 -2.57
C ALA A 366 22.68 -20.30 -3.35
N ILE A 367 23.69 -20.17 -4.22
CA ILE A 367 23.83 -19.09 -5.19
C ILE A 367 23.90 -19.72 -6.57
N SER A 368 23.00 -19.33 -7.49
CA SER A 368 22.96 -19.96 -8.83
C SER A 368 22.54 -18.99 -9.93
N GLY A 369 23.21 -19.09 -11.08
CA GLY A 369 22.86 -18.39 -12.31
C GLY A 369 22.84 -19.34 -13.50
N LYS A 370 21.81 -19.25 -14.37
CA LYS A 370 21.86 -19.94 -15.67
C LYS A 370 22.80 -19.22 -16.65
N GLY A 371 23.02 -17.92 -16.47
CA GLY A 371 24.09 -17.15 -17.12
C GLY A 371 25.34 -17.04 -16.25
N ALA A 372 26.22 -16.11 -16.60
CA ALA A 372 27.44 -15.88 -15.85
C ALA A 372 27.15 -15.42 -14.40
N VAL A 373 27.97 -15.92 -13.48
CA VAL A 373 27.93 -15.55 -12.06
C VAL A 373 29.20 -14.78 -11.73
N GLU A 374 29.02 -13.59 -11.17
CA GLU A 374 30.10 -12.73 -10.71
C GLU A 374 29.94 -12.47 -9.22
N ILE A 375 30.94 -12.79 -8.40
CA ILE A 375 30.94 -12.56 -6.98
C ILE A 375 32.20 -11.78 -6.61
N ARG A 376 32.01 -10.60 -5.99
CA ARG A 376 33.07 -9.77 -5.41
C ARG A 376 32.81 -9.57 -3.94
N THR A 377 33.71 -10.10 -3.08
CA THR A 377 33.54 -10.02 -1.64
C THR A 377 34.88 -10.03 -0.89
N GLY A 378 34.91 -9.62 0.35
CA GLY A 378 36.09 -9.79 1.19
C GLY A 378 36.29 -11.26 1.57
N ASN A 379 35.59 -11.73 2.58
CA ASN A 379 35.61 -13.14 2.95
C ASN A 379 34.33 -13.87 2.47
N LEU A 380 34.50 -15.04 1.89
CA LEU A 380 33.42 -15.94 1.48
C LEU A 380 33.46 -17.21 2.34
N ASN A 381 32.37 -17.48 3.05
CA ASN A 381 32.10 -18.76 3.66
C ASN A 381 31.09 -19.54 2.83
N ASN A 382 31.53 -20.56 2.10
CA ASN A 382 30.70 -21.46 1.30
C ASN A 382 30.77 -22.89 1.85
N SER A 383 30.98 -23.05 3.14
CA SER A 383 31.14 -24.35 3.81
C SER A 383 29.79 -25.03 4.12
N ARG A 384 29.85 -26.24 4.72
CA ARG A 384 28.66 -26.94 5.22
C ARG A 384 27.60 -27.18 4.16
N LYS A 385 28.00 -27.86 3.06
CA LYS A 385 27.13 -28.24 1.94
C LYS A 385 26.53 -27.06 1.18
N ALA A 386 27.09 -25.87 1.27
CA ALA A 386 26.67 -24.72 0.49
C ALA A 386 27.07 -24.88 -0.98
N SER A 387 26.41 -24.17 -1.85
CA SER A 387 26.65 -24.24 -3.29
C SER A 387 26.69 -22.89 -3.97
N ILE A 388 27.65 -22.72 -4.86
CA ILE A 388 27.74 -21.62 -5.83
C ILE A 388 27.81 -22.27 -7.20
N GLY A 389 26.87 -21.96 -8.12
CA GLY A 389 26.79 -22.58 -9.43
C GLY A 389 26.53 -21.61 -10.56
N SER A 390 27.14 -21.86 -11.71
CA SER A 390 26.89 -21.15 -12.96
C SER A 390 26.72 -22.15 -14.11
N ASP A 391 25.69 -21.94 -14.95
CA ASP A 391 25.55 -22.68 -16.18
C ASP A 391 26.42 -22.08 -17.34
N ALA A 392 27.11 -20.95 -17.07
CA ALA A 392 28.12 -20.32 -17.92
C ALA A 392 29.43 -20.17 -17.13
N GLY A 393 30.15 -19.08 -17.32
CA GLY A 393 31.36 -18.78 -16.54
C GLY A 393 31.08 -18.29 -15.12
N LEU A 394 32.07 -18.45 -14.23
CA LEU A 394 32.03 -17.95 -12.86
C LEU A 394 33.27 -17.12 -12.58
N THR A 395 33.07 -15.86 -12.18
CA THR A 395 34.14 -14.99 -11.72
C THR A 395 34.03 -14.80 -10.21
N LEU A 396 35.08 -15.12 -9.47
CA LEU A 396 35.12 -15.00 -8.02
C LEU A 396 36.33 -14.16 -7.58
N VAL A 397 36.05 -12.99 -7.03
CA VAL A 397 37.09 -12.13 -6.44
C VAL A 397 36.84 -12.08 -4.92
N ALA A 398 37.79 -12.61 -4.14
CA ALA A 398 37.65 -12.63 -2.69
C ALA A 398 38.99 -12.66 -1.98
N ALA A 399 39.07 -12.13 -0.75
CA ALA A 399 40.26 -12.25 0.04
C ALA A 399 40.46 -13.71 0.52
N ARG A 400 39.48 -14.31 1.17
CA ARG A 400 39.53 -15.70 1.62
C ARG A 400 38.25 -16.42 1.29
N VAL A 401 38.36 -17.68 0.86
CA VAL A 401 37.24 -18.56 0.57
C VAL A 401 37.38 -19.83 1.44
N ASP A 402 36.39 -20.05 2.30
CA ASP A 402 36.16 -21.32 2.97
C ASP A 402 35.11 -22.09 2.16
N ASN A 403 35.54 -23.12 1.43
CA ASN A 403 34.67 -24.04 0.65
C ASN A 403 34.73 -25.46 1.24
N SER A 404 35.02 -25.58 2.54
CA SER A 404 35.17 -26.85 3.25
C SER A 404 33.84 -27.54 3.55
N GLN A 405 33.89 -28.71 4.19
CA GLN A 405 32.73 -29.46 4.67
C GLN A 405 31.66 -29.67 3.58
N ALA A 406 32.11 -30.19 2.43
CA ALA A 406 31.30 -30.44 1.23
C ALA A 406 30.72 -29.18 0.60
N GLY A 407 31.34 -28.02 0.76
CA GLY A 407 31.06 -26.83 -0.03
C GLY A 407 31.33 -27.09 -1.50
N ARG A 408 30.51 -26.53 -2.40
CA ARG A 408 30.64 -26.72 -3.86
C ARG A 408 30.65 -25.38 -4.57
N ILE A 409 31.68 -25.18 -5.39
CA ILE A 409 31.76 -24.08 -6.36
C ILE A 409 31.90 -24.74 -7.74
N ALA A 410 30.94 -24.48 -8.66
CA ALA A 410 30.92 -25.16 -9.96
C ALA A 410 30.47 -24.24 -11.10
N ALA A 411 31.05 -24.42 -12.27
CA ALA A 411 30.62 -23.77 -13.48
C ALA A 411 30.67 -24.73 -14.68
N LYS A 412 29.71 -24.61 -15.62
CA LYS A 412 29.81 -25.28 -16.92
C LYS A 412 30.83 -24.60 -17.83
N GLY A 413 30.99 -23.28 -17.72
CA GLY A 413 32.07 -22.53 -18.36
C GLY A 413 33.28 -22.38 -17.44
N ALA A 414 34.24 -21.54 -17.83
CA ALA A 414 35.45 -21.30 -17.05
C ALA A 414 35.18 -20.71 -15.67
N ILE A 415 36.01 -21.06 -14.71
CA ILE A 415 36.10 -20.40 -13.42
C ILE A 415 37.37 -19.54 -13.37
N ASP A 416 37.18 -18.24 -13.14
CA ASP A 416 38.26 -17.29 -12.88
C ASP A 416 38.18 -16.85 -11.44
N ALA A 417 39.14 -17.27 -10.62
CA ALA A 417 39.19 -17.03 -9.19
C ALA A 417 40.45 -16.23 -8.81
N ASP A 418 40.26 -14.99 -8.36
CA ASP A 418 41.29 -14.11 -7.84
C ASP A 418 41.14 -14.02 -6.30
N LEU A 419 42.01 -14.72 -5.57
CA LEU A 419 41.89 -14.97 -4.15
C LEU A 419 43.21 -14.69 -3.42
N GLN A 420 43.17 -14.53 -2.09
CA GLN A 420 44.33 -14.56 -1.21
C GLN A 420 44.41 -15.86 -0.41
N GLY A 421 43.36 -16.65 -0.38
CA GLY A 421 43.37 -17.97 0.23
C GLY A 421 42.12 -18.78 -0.08
N LEU A 422 42.31 -20.09 -0.29
CA LEU A 422 41.25 -21.08 -0.51
C LEU A 422 41.42 -22.28 0.40
N ASP A 423 40.39 -22.55 1.20
CA ASP A 423 40.30 -23.77 2.02
C ASP A 423 39.25 -24.71 1.42
N GLN A 424 39.71 -25.91 1.01
CA GLN A 424 38.94 -26.96 0.31
C GLN A 424 38.93 -28.29 1.09
N HIS A 425 39.19 -28.27 2.41
CA HIS A 425 39.24 -29.53 3.18
C HIS A 425 37.84 -30.14 3.32
N ASP A 426 37.78 -31.40 3.78
CA ASP A 426 36.56 -32.17 4.06
C ASP A 426 35.54 -32.15 2.88
N ARG A 427 35.99 -32.64 1.72
CA ARG A 427 35.18 -32.81 0.50
C ARG A 427 34.69 -31.49 -0.13
N GLY A 428 35.39 -30.39 0.08
CA GLY A 428 35.15 -29.16 -0.70
C GLY A 428 35.42 -29.40 -2.18
N ASN A 429 34.58 -28.87 -3.06
CA ASN A 429 34.69 -29.06 -4.50
C ASN A 429 34.74 -27.74 -5.24
N LEU A 430 35.75 -27.58 -6.13
CA LEU A 430 35.86 -26.50 -7.12
C LEU A 430 35.96 -27.18 -8.49
N VAL A 431 34.90 -27.08 -9.31
CA VAL A 431 34.79 -27.87 -10.54
C VAL A 431 34.32 -27.00 -11.70
N SER A 432 34.99 -27.10 -12.86
CA SER A 432 34.60 -26.44 -14.09
C SER A 432 34.59 -27.47 -15.24
N ASP A 433 33.61 -27.36 -16.15
CA ASP A 433 33.59 -28.24 -17.35
C ASP A 433 34.58 -27.79 -18.44
N THR A 434 35.18 -26.62 -18.35
CA THR A 434 36.09 -26.09 -19.38
C THR A 434 37.48 -25.76 -18.87
N GLY A 435 37.61 -25.03 -17.75
CA GLY A 435 38.92 -24.64 -17.21
C GLY A 435 38.80 -23.84 -15.91
N ILE A 436 39.85 -23.87 -15.09
CA ILE A 436 39.95 -23.13 -13.86
C ILE A 436 41.24 -22.30 -13.88
N THR A 437 41.11 -20.99 -13.78
CA THR A 437 42.20 -20.09 -13.45
C THR A 437 42.08 -19.74 -11.96
N LEU A 438 43.10 -20.05 -11.17
CA LEU A 438 43.16 -19.76 -9.76
C LEU A 438 44.41 -18.95 -9.47
N ASP A 439 44.23 -17.64 -9.26
CA ASP A 439 45.29 -16.76 -8.79
C ASP A 439 45.15 -16.57 -7.26
N LEU A 440 46.16 -16.94 -6.53
CA LEU A 440 46.20 -16.86 -5.07
C LEU A 440 46.98 -15.65 -4.55
N ASN A 441 47.53 -14.82 -5.44
CA ASN A 441 48.25 -13.59 -5.06
C ASN A 441 49.28 -13.79 -3.92
N LYS A 442 50.06 -14.89 -3.98
CA LYS A 442 50.98 -15.33 -2.94
C LYS A 442 50.33 -15.83 -1.63
N GLY A 443 49.01 -16.02 -1.62
CA GLY A 443 48.27 -16.59 -0.50
C GLY A 443 48.38 -18.12 -0.41
N SER A 444 47.41 -18.74 0.23
CA SER A 444 47.50 -20.20 0.55
C SER A 444 46.36 -21.00 -0.06
N LEU A 445 46.64 -22.21 -0.52
CA LEU A 445 45.67 -23.24 -0.88
C LEU A 445 45.76 -24.41 0.13
N VAL A 446 44.64 -24.74 0.77
CA VAL A 446 44.49 -25.95 1.58
C VAL A 446 43.51 -26.87 0.85
N ASN A 447 44.02 -27.95 0.24
CA ASN A 447 43.22 -28.97 -0.47
C ASN A 447 43.56 -30.34 0.10
N ARG A 448 42.80 -30.80 1.09
CA ARG A 448 43.06 -32.06 1.85
C ARG A 448 41.75 -32.75 2.23
N ALA A 449 41.80 -33.93 2.77
CA ALA A 449 40.64 -34.70 3.26
C ALA A 449 39.52 -34.80 2.19
N GLN A 450 39.88 -35.30 1.00
CA GLN A 450 38.98 -35.47 -0.18
C GLN A 450 38.52 -34.14 -0.82
N GLY A 451 39.21 -33.02 -0.60
CA GLY A 451 38.99 -31.78 -1.38
C GLY A 451 39.32 -32.02 -2.86
N LEU A 452 38.50 -31.51 -3.74
CA LEU A 452 38.61 -31.68 -5.22
C LEU A 452 38.68 -30.36 -5.93
N ILE A 453 39.72 -30.19 -6.77
CA ILE A 453 39.79 -29.15 -7.79
C ILE A 453 39.93 -29.89 -9.11
N ALA A 454 38.93 -29.78 -9.99
CA ALA A 454 38.91 -30.60 -11.22
C ALA A 454 38.28 -29.86 -12.42
N THR A 455 38.81 -30.19 -13.58
CA THR A 455 38.18 -29.99 -14.89
C THR A 455 38.08 -31.33 -15.58
N PRO A 456 37.14 -31.58 -16.52
CA PRO A 456 37.18 -32.75 -17.37
C PRO A 456 38.52 -32.79 -18.09
N GLY A 457 39.20 -33.92 -18.03
CA GLY A 457 40.44 -34.09 -18.78
C GLY A 457 40.20 -33.97 -20.28
N THR A 458 41.03 -33.24 -20.99
CA THR A 458 41.14 -33.29 -22.43
C THR A 458 41.94 -34.52 -22.87
#